data_d95d48f2af4f0897d750dc7e54ad22b7
#
_entry.id   d95d48f2af4f0897d750dc7e54ad22b7
#
_cell.length_a   1.000
_cell.length_b   1.000
_cell.length_c   1.000
_cell.angle_alpha   90.00
_cell.angle_beta   90.00
_cell.angle_gamma   90.00
#
_symmetry.space_group_name_H-M   'P 1'
#
loop_
_entity.id
_entity.type
_entity.pdbx_description
1 polymer ?
#
loop_
_entity_poly.entity_id
_entity_poly.type
_entity_poly.pdbx_seq_one_letter_code
_entity_poly.pdbx_strand_id
1 'polypeptide(L)'
;MKILLTIFLACVILAGCAQVNLNTPEPLQVDVRMKVDVENKGGLSAKAEESPLSAAEERRMLSHQVQELKNDRKAGEGRDGLLVLKEVPKDPTYADYAKSVVAKENSAREKLFAEKAEVEGKTAKEYAKEFAERAREASYPGEWVQTDEGKWKKK
;
A
#
# COMPACT_ATOMS: atom_id res chain seq x y z
N MET A 1 2.48 39.54 -53.47
CA MET A 1 3.58 39.41 -52.49
C MET A 1 3.08 38.95 -51.11
N LYS A 2 1.93 39.40 -50.60
CA LYS A 2 1.39 39.00 -49.28
C LYS A 2 0.90 37.53 -49.25
N ILE A 3 0.37 36.99 -50.34
CA ILE A 3 -0.18 35.62 -50.42
C ILE A 3 0.95 34.56 -50.41
N LEU A 4 2.10 34.85 -51.04
CA LEU A 4 3.26 33.96 -51.03
C LEU A 4 3.92 33.85 -49.66
N LEU A 5 3.87 34.92 -48.85
CA LEU A 5 4.40 34.94 -47.47
C LEU A 5 3.55 34.11 -46.51
N THR A 6 2.23 34.09 -46.69
CA THR A 6 1.31 33.26 -45.85
C THR A 6 1.43 31.78 -46.15
N ILE A 7 1.68 31.38 -47.38
CA ILE A 7 1.89 29.97 -47.76
C ILE A 7 3.23 29.46 -47.22
N PHE A 8 4.27 30.30 -47.18
CA PHE A 8 5.57 29.90 -46.62
C PHE A 8 5.52 29.74 -45.09
N LEU A 9 4.70 30.54 -44.38
CA LEU A 9 4.53 30.44 -42.94
C LEU A 9 3.72 29.18 -42.53
N ALA A 10 2.79 28.73 -43.41
CA ALA A 10 1.98 27.53 -43.15
C ALA A 10 2.77 26.22 -43.31
N CYS A 11 3.82 26.19 -44.16
CA CYS A 11 4.66 25.00 -44.36
C CYS A 11 5.67 24.73 -43.24
N VAL A 12 6.00 25.72 -42.41
CA VAL A 12 6.99 25.56 -41.32
C VAL A 12 6.39 24.88 -40.07
N ILE A 13 5.07 24.80 -39.94
CA ILE A 13 4.39 24.25 -38.77
C ILE A 13 4.20 22.72 -38.88
N LEU A 14 4.42 22.10 -40.01
CA LEU A 14 4.19 20.67 -40.26
C LEU A 14 5.44 19.76 -40.13
N ALA A 15 6.60 20.30 -39.74
CA ALA A 15 7.84 19.53 -39.63
C ALA A 15 8.26 19.16 -38.20
N GLY A 16 7.32 19.03 -37.26
CA GLY A 16 7.59 18.83 -35.85
C GLY A 16 7.09 17.51 -35.27
N CYS A 17 6.93 16.43 -36.04
CA CYS A 17 6.77 15.10 -35.47
C CYS A 17 8.15 14.48 -35.22
N ALA A 18 8.81 14.88 -34.13
CA ALA A 18 9.93 14.12 -33.58
C ALA A 18 9.37 12.79 -33.05
N GLN A 19 9.57 11.70 -33.79
CA GLN A 19 9.37 10.36 -33.26
C GLN A 19 10.44 10.13 -32.20
N VAL A 20 10.03 10.17 -30.92
CA VAL A 20 10.86 9.69 -29.85
C VAL A 20 10.91 8.17 -29.96
N ASN A 21 11.97 7.68 -30.58
CA ASN A 21 12.28 6.26 -30.64
C ASN A 21 12.80 5.87 -29.24
N LEU A 22 11.89 5.44 -28.34
CA LEU A 22 12.24 4.80 -27.07
C LEU A 22 12.81 3.42 -27.40
N ASN A 23 14.07 3.41 -27.82
CA ASN A 23 14.85 2.18 -27.83
C ASN A 23 15.07 1.81 -26.37
N THR A 24 14.17 1.01 -25.82
CA THR A 24 14.34 0.40 -24.49
C THR A 24 15.55 -0.54 -24.62
N PRO A 25 16.70 -0.24 -24.00
CA PRO A 25 17.75 -1.24 -23.88
C PRO A 25 17.16 -2.42 -23.10
N GLU A 26 17.60 -3.61 -23.45
CA GLU A 26 17.13 -4.90 -22.94
C GLU A 26 16.63 -4.89 -21.49
N PRO A 27 15.57 -5.65 -21.15
CA PRO A 27 15.06 -5.68 -19.78
C PRO A 27 16.21 -6.00 -18.84
N LEU A 28 16.43 -5.13 -17.86
CA LEU A 28 17.42 -5.32 -16.79
C LEU A 28 17.12 -6.68 -16.14
N GLN A 29 17.82 -7.72 -16.52
CA GLN A 29 17.83 -8.97 -15.79
C GLN A 29 18.61 -8.72 -14.49
N VAL A 30 17.89 -8.37 -13.43
CA VAL A 30 18.46 -8.33 -12.08
C VAL A 30 18.63 -9.76 -11.61
N ASP A 31 19.79 -10.33 -11.86
CA ASP A 31 20.19 -11.62 -11.33
C ASP A 31 20.46 -11.44 -9.82
N VAL A 32 19.43 -11.54 -8.99
CA VAL A 32 19.57 -11.52 -7.54
C VAL A 32 20.15 -12.87 -7.11
N ARG A 33 21.47 -13.00 -7.17
CA ARG A 33 22.18 -14.12 -6.54
C ARG A 33 22.29 -13.85 -5.04
N MET A 34 21.31 -14.28 -4.27
CA MET A 34 21.48 -14.41 -2.83
C MET A 34 22.50 -15.54 -2.59
N LYS A 35 23.72 -15.19 -2.23
CA LYS A 35 24.63 -16.12 -1.56
C LYS A 35 24.13 -16.26 -0.12
N VAL A 36 23.37 -17.30 0.14
CA VAL A 36 23.13 -17.74 1.52
C VAL A 36 24.34 -18.58 1.91
N ASP A 37 25.32 -17.99 2.58
CA ASP A 37 26.38 -18.73 3.22
C ASP A 37 25.80 -19.46 4.44
N VAL A 38 25.27 -20.66 4.21
CA VAL A 38 24.92 -21.59 5.29
C VAL A 38 26.23 -22.19 5.80
N GLU A 39 26.80 -21.63 6.86
CA GLU A 39 27.86 -22.29 7.63
C GLU A 39 27.29 -23.55 8.29
N ASN A 40 27.37 -24.65 7.59
CA ASN A 40 26.90 -25.94 8.08
C ASN A 40 27.94 -26.51 9.05
N LYS A 41 27.85 -26.14 10.33
CA LYS A 41 28.52 -26.82 11.42
C LYS A 41 27.59 -27.91 11.99
N GLY A 42 27.71 -29.10 11.47
CA GLY A 42 27.29 -30.34 12.15
C GLY A 42 25.82 -30.70 11.97
N GLY A 43 25.62 -31.79 11.25
CA GLY A 43 24.36 -32.42 10.89
C GLY A 43 23.28 -32.40 11.96
N LEU A 44 22.11 -31.98 11.46
CA LEU A 44 20.80 -32.51 11.78
C LEU A 44 19.86 -31.83 10.78
N SER A 45 19.04 -32.63 10.10
CA SER A 45 17.99 -32.18 9.20
C SER A 45 17.09 -31.17 9.93
N ALA A 46 17.41 -29.87 9.84
CA ALA A 46 16.55 -28.83 10.30
C ALA A 46 15.48 -28.66 9.20
N LYS A 47 14.29 -29.27 9.43
CA LYS A 47 13.04 -28.76 8.90
C LYS A 47 13.10 -27.26 9.13
N ALA A 48 13.14 -26.46 8.06
CA ALA A 48 13.06 -25.01 8.17
C ALA A 48 11.72 -24.71 8.84
N GLU A 49 11.75 -24.46 10.14
CA GLU A 49 10.64 -23.84 10.84
C GLU A 49 10.60 -22.42 10.29
N GLU A 50 9.64 -22.16 9.41
CA GLU A 50 9.28 -20.79 9.01
C GLU A 50 8.99 -20.03 10.30
N SER A 51 9.94 -19.17 10.68
CA SER A 51 9.70 -18.24 11.78
C SER A 51 8.43 -17.45 11.45
N PRO A 52 7.47 -17.35 12.38
CA PRO A 52 6.26 -16.61 12.11
C PRO A 52 6.61 -15.18 11.70
N LEU A 53 5.95 -14.69 10.64
CA LEU A 53 6.15 -13.33 10.15
C LEU A 53 5.89 -12.32 11.28
N SER A 54 6.71 -11.30 11.34
CA SER A 54 6.45 -10.17 12.23
C SER A 54 5.16 -9.44 11.82
N ALA A 55 4.50 -8.77 12.77
CA ALA A 55 3.30 -7.98 12.49
C ALA A 55 3.53 -6.92 11.38
N ALA A 56 4.73 -6.36 11.30
CA ALA A 56 5.10 -5.41 10.25
C ALA A 56 5.20 -6.06 8.87
N GLU A 57 5.69 -7.28 8.78
CA GLU A 57 5.76 -8.04 7.53
C GLU A 57 4.37 -8.51 7.07
N GLU A 58 3.55 -9.04 7.98
CA GLU A 58 2.15 -9.39 7.69
C GLU A 58 1.40 -8.20 7.07
N ARG A 59 1.52 -7.01 7.66
CA ARG A 59 0.89 -5.80 7.14
C ARG A 59 1.45 -5.34 5.80
N ARG A 60 2.75 -5.51 5.57
CA ARG A 60 3.36 -5.17 4.28
C ARG A 60 2.79 -6.03 3.17
N MET A 61 2.56 -7.31 3.42
CA MET A 61 1.94 -8.22 2.45
C MET A 61 0.48 -7.87 2.15
N LEU A 62 -0.25 -7.31 3.12
CA LEU A 62 -1.64 -6.89 2.96
C LEU A 62 -1.80 -5.49 2.37
N SER A 63 -0.74 -4.70 2.26
CA SER A 63 -0.80 -3.28 1.94
C SER A 63 -1.53 -2.96 0.64
N HIS A 64 -1.31 -3.75 -0.42
CA HIS A 64 -2.00 -3.57 -1.71
C HIS A 64 -3.51 -3.81 -1.58
N GLN A 65 -3.92 -4.89 -0.92
CA GLN A 65 -5.32 -5.27 -0.72
C GLN A 65 -6.07 -4.25 0.14
N VAL A 66 -5.41 -3.77 1.19
CA VAL A 66 -5.95 -2.69 2.05
C VAL A 66 -6.14 -1.40 1.23
N GLN A 67 -5.14 -1.04 0.42
CA GLN A 67 -5.22 0.16 -0.40
C GLN A 67 -6.30 0.05 -1.47
N GLU A 68 -6.50 -1.12 -2.06
CA GLU A 68 -7.60 -1.41 -3.00
C GLU A 68 -8.96 -1.14 -2.33
N LEU A 69 -9.22 -1.71 -1.15
CA LEU A 69 -10.47 -1.49 -0.42
C LEU A 69 -10.69 -0.01 -0.04
N LYS A 70 -9.63 0.73 0.27
CA LYS A 70 -9.70 2.16 0.56
C LYS A 70 -10.00 2.97 -0.70
N ASN A 71 -9.37 2.65 -1.82
CA ASN A 71 -9.61 3.28 -3.13
C ASN A 71 -11.05 3.06 -3.60
N ASP A 72 -11.59 1.87 -3.38
CA ASP A 72 -12.98 1.51 -3.69
C ASP A 72 -14.00 2.09 -2.70
N ARG A 73 -13.53 2.84 -1.70
CA ARG A 73 -14.37 3.42 -0.64
C ARG A 73 -15.09 2.37 0.22
N LYS A 74 -14.66 1.12 0.17
CA LYS A 74 -15.21 0.02 0.98
C LYS A 74 -14.67 0.01 2.39
N ALA A 75 -13.43 0.49 2.59
CA ALA A 75 -12.80 0.57 3.92
C ALA A 75 -12.31 1.99 4.23
N GLY A 76 -12.10 2.27 5.51
CA GLY A 76 -11.56 3.54 6.00
C GLY A 76 -10.81 3.39 7.32
N GLU A 77 -9.98 4.38 7.65
CA GLU A 77 -9.18 4.40 8.88
C GLU A 77 -10.03 4.82 10.08
N GLY A 78 -10.16 3.93 11.05
CA GLY A 78 -10.84 4.18 12.31
C GLY A 78 -10.04 5.08 13.26
N ARG A 79 -10.72 5.70 14.22
CA ARG A 79 -10.10 6.53 15.26
C ARG A 79 -9.29 5.73 16.29
N ASP A 80 -9.53 4.44 16.33
CA ASP A 80 -8.86 3.47 17.20
C ASP A 80 -7.64 2.80 16.57
N GLY A 81 -7.29 3.22 15.33
CA GLY A 81 -6.17 2.67 14.58
C GLY A 81 -6.51 1.40 13.79
N LEU A 82 -7.74 0.94 13.84
CA LEU A 82 -8.20 -0.22 13.09
C LEU A 82 -8.83 0.18 11.75
N LEU A 83 -8.74 -0.72 10.77
CA LEU A 83 -9.41 -0.58 9.48
C LEU A 83 -10.88 -0.98 9.63
N VAL A 84 -11.80 -0.18 9.11
CA VAL A 84 -13.24 -0.42 9.22
C VAL A 84 -13.85 -0.61 7.84
N LEU A 85 -14.59 -1.70 7.66
CA LEU A 85 -15.39 -1.92 6.46
C LEU A 85 -16.61 -0.99 6.50
N LYS A 86 -16.63 0.04 5.62
CA LYS A 86 -17.67 1.08 5.55
C LYS A 86 -18.90 0.63 4.78
N GLU A 87 -18.66 -0.15 3.75
CA GLU A 87 -19.71 -0.66 2.87
C GLU A 87 -19.41 -2.10 2.51
N VAL A 88 -20.33 -2.99 2.86
CA VAL A 88 -20.23 -4.40 2.47
C VAL A 88 -20.54 -4.52 0.98
N PRO A 89 -19.63 -5.05 0.15
CA PRO A 89 -19.89 -5.28 -1.26
C PRO A 89 -21.14 -6.13 -1.49
N LYS A 90 -21.87 -5.88 -2.59
CA LYS A 90 -23.07 -6.66 -2.92
C LYS A 90 -22.74 -8.06 -3.43
N ASP A 91 -21.62 -8.21 -4.10
CA ASP A 91 -21.12 -9.52 -4.53
C ASP A 91 -20.63 -10.31 -3.30
N PRO A 92 -21.15 -11.52 -3.05
CA PRO A 92 -20.79 -12.29 -1.86
C PRO A 92 -19.31 -12.66 -1.79
N THR A 93 -18.69 -13.00 -2.93
CA THR A 93 -17.28 -13.36 -3.00
C THR A 93 -16.38 -12.19 -2.65
N TYR A 94 -16.72 -11.01 -3.20
CA TYR A 94 -15.99 -9.79 -2.87
C TYR A 94 -16.25 -9.32 -1.42
N ALA A 95 -17.46 -9.55 -0.90
CA ALA A 95 -17.79 -9.25 0.50
C ALA A 95 -16.95 -10.10 1.48
N ASP A 96 -16.79 -11.39 1.21
CA ASP A 96 -16.00 -12.28 2.04
C ASP A 96 -14.50 -11.99 1.92
N TYR A 97 -14.02 -11.66 0.71
CA TYR A 97 -12.67 -11.15 0.51
C TYR A 97 -12.42 -9.89 1.34
N ALA A 98 -13.29 -8.87 1.23
CA ALA A 98 -13.14 -7.61 1.94
C ALA A 98 -13.12 -7.78 3.46
N LYS A 99 -14.02 -8.61 4.01
CA LYS A 99 -14.04 -8.96 5.45
C LYS A 99 -12.75 -9.65 5.87
N SER A 100 -12.26 -10.61 5.06
CA SER A 100 -11.02 -11.34 5.34
C SER A 100 -9.81 -10.42 5.38
N VAL A 101 -9.68 -9.50 4.41
CA VAL A 101 -8.58 -8.52 4.36
C VAL A 101 -8.63 -7.61 5.58
N VAL A 102 -9.80 -7.05 5.93
CA VAL A 102 -9.96 -6.18 7.11
C VAL A 102 -9.62 -6.93 8.39
N ALA A 103 -10.08 -8.16 8.56
CA ALA A 103 -9.79 -8.96 9.74
C ALA A 103 -8.29 -9.26 9.89
N LYS A 104 -7.62 -9.67 8.81
CA LYS A 104 -6.17 -9.94 8.80
C LYS A 104 -5.35 -8.69 9.11
N GLU A 105 -5.68 -7.56 8.46
CA GLU A 105 -5.00 -6.29 8.72
C GLU A 105 -5.17 -5.86 10.18
N ASN A 106 -6.38 -5.97 10.74
CA ASN A 106 -6.63 -5.60 12.13
C ASN A 106 -5.89 -6.51 13.11
N SER A 107 -5.86 -7.81 12.87
CA SER A 107 -5.07 -8.74 13.69
C SER A 107 -3.57 -8.38 13.67
N ALA A 108 -3.02 -8.05 12.51
CA ALA A 108 -1.64 -7.63 12.38
C ALA A 108 -1.38 -6.25 13.04
N ARG A 109 -2.35 -5.32 12.97
CA ARG A 109 -2.26 -4.02 13.66
C ARG A 109 -2.26 -4.19 15.18
N GLU A 110 -3.14 -5.01 15.73
CA GLU A 110 -3.20 -5.27 17.18
C GLU A 110 -1.89 -5.88 17.70
N LYS A 111 -1.31 -6.84 16.99
CA LYS A 111 0.03 -7.37 17.31
C LYS A 111 1.08 -6.27 17.28
N LEU A 112 1.10 -5.46 16.21
CA LEU A 112 2.04 -4.35 16.08
C LEU A 112 1.90 -3.34 17.21
N PHE A 113 0.66 -3.02 17.63
CA PHE A 113 0.42 -2.08 18.72
C PHE A 113 0.96 -2.60 20.04
N ALA A 114 0.79 -3.90 20.33
CA ALA A 114 1.34 -4.52 21.52
C ALA A 114 2.87 -4.53 21.52
N GLU A 115 3.50 -4.97 20.43
CA GLU A 115 4.95 -5.02 20.25
C GLU A 115 5.61 -3.64 20.39
N LYS A 116 5.05 -2.64 19.71
CA LYS A 116 5.60 -1.29 19.72
C LYS A 116 5.37 -0.53 21.02
N ALA A 117 4.22 -0.74 21.64
CA ALA A 117 3.90 -0.14 22.92
C ALA A 117 4.86 -0.63 24.02
N GLU A 118 5.20 -1.92 24.02
CA GLU A 118 6.18 -2.50 24.95
C GLU A 118 7.55 -1.83 24.79
N VAL A 119 8.03 -1.69 23.55
CA VAL A 119 9.34 -1.05 23.25
C VAL A 119 9.36 0.42 23.66
N GLU A 120 8.23 1.13 23.50
CA GLU A 120 8.12 2.57 23.78
C GLU A 120 7.68 2.88 25.22
N GLY A 121 7.44 1.88 26.06
CA GLY A 121 6.96 2.05 27.44
C GLY A 121 5.57 2.67 27.52
N LYS A 122 4.71 2.41 26.53
CA LYS A 122 3.33 2.89 26.42
C LYS A 122 2.33 1.75 26.55
N THR A 123 1.06 2.10 26.66
CA THR A 123 -0.02 1.11 26.48
C THR A 123 -0.31 0.89 24.99
N ALA A 124 -0.78 -0.30 24.61
CA ALA A 124 -1.21 -0.58 23.24
C ALA A 124 -2.28 0.41 22.74
N LYS A 125 -3.15 0.88 23.65
CA LYS A 125 -4.18 1.87 23.33
C LYS A 125 -3.60 3.25 22.99
N GLU A 126 -2.58 3.70 23.70
CA GLU A 126 -1.89 4.96 23.40
C GLU A 126 -1.18 4.87 22.05
N TYR A 127 -0.45 3.77 21.80
CA TYR A 127 0.18 3.55 20.53
C TYR A 127 -0.84 3.48 19.36
N ALA A 128 -1.97 2.78 19.56
CA ALA A 128 -3.05 2.69 18.59
C ALA A 128 -3.62 4.06 18.22
N LYS A 129 -3.77 4.97 19.20
CA LYS A 129 -4.23 6.35 18.95
C LYS A 129 -3.24 7.12 18.09
N GLU A 130 -1.95 7.10 18.43
CA GLU A 130 -0.90 7.74 17.62
C GLU A 130 -0.81 7.14 16.21
N PHE A 131 -0.97 5.83 16.10
CA PHE A 131 -1.05 5.16 14.81
C PHE A 131 -2.25 5.64 13.99
N ALA A 132 -3.43 5.76 14.62
CA ALA A 132 -4.64 6.26 13.98
C ALA A 132 -4.46 7.67 13.40
N GLU A 133 -3.81 8.57 14.12
CA GLU A 133 -3.51 9.92 13.66
C GLU A 133 -2.63 9.88 12.41
N ARG A 134 -1.52 9.13 12.44
CA ARG A 134 -0.63 8.96 11.29
C ARG A 134 -1.32 8.31 10.10
N ALA A 135 -2.15 7.28 10.32
CA ALA A 135 -2.88 6.59 9.25
C ALA A 135 -3.89 7.52 8.56
N ARG A 136 -4.59 8.35 9.33
CA ARG A 136 -5.50 9.37 8.79
C ARG A 136 -4.75 10.46 8.01
N GLU A 137 -3.59 10.89 8.49
CA GLU A 137 -2.74 11.84 7.78
C GLU A 137 -2.22 11.29 6.46
N ALA A 138 -1.81 10.03 6.45
CA ALA A 138 -1.31 9.34 5.27
C ALA A 138 -2.39 8.91 4.26
N SER A 139 -3.67 9.01 4.63
CA SER A 139 -4.78 8.65 3.73
C SER A 139 -4.84 9.59 2.53
N TYR A 140 -5.17 9.04 1.35
CA TYR A 140 -5.30 9.81 0.11
C TYR A 140 -6.63 10.60 0.03
N PRO A 141 -6.68 11.67 -0.78
CA PRO A 141 -7.90 12.43 -0.98
C PRO A 141 -9.10 11.55 -1.39
N GLY A 142 -10.21 11.74 -0.69
CA GLY A 142 -11.44 10.98 -0.93
C GLY A 142 -11.54 9.64 -0.19
N GLU A 143 -10.50 9.15 0.50
CA GLU A 143 -10.61 7.97 1.36
C GLU A 143 -11.41 8.28 2.63
N TRP A 144 -12.03 7.26 3.20
CA TRP A 144 -12.76 7.41 4.44
C TRP A 144 -11.82 7.44 5.65
N VAL A 145 -11.99 8.46 6.49
CA VAL A 145 -11.31 8.57 7.78
C VAL A 145 -12.30 8.93 8.87
N GLN A 146 -12.11 8.38 10.06
CA GLN A 146 -12.94 8.69 11.21
C GLN A 146 -12.28 9.80 12.05
N THR A 147 -13.04 10.85 12.37
CA THR A 147 -12.58 11.93 13.28
C THR A 147 -12.51 11.43 14.72
N ASP A 148 -11.89 12.20 15.60
CA ASP A 148 -11.79 11.86 17.04
C ASP A 148 -13.16 11.81 17.70
N GLU A 149 -14.14 12.59 17.22
CA GLU A 149 -15.55 12.55 17.67
C GLU A 149 -16.31 11.34 17.11
N GLY A 150 -15.66 10.48 16.32
CA GLY A 150 -16.26 9.28 15.76
C GLY A 150 -17.06 9.48 14.47
N LYS A 151 -17.04 10.69 13.88
CA LYS A 151 -17.72 10.98 12.61
C LYS A 151 -16.86 10.55 11.43
N TRP A 152 -17.49 9.98 10.42
CA TRP A 152 -16.82 9.63 9.18
C TRP A 152 -16.81 10.79 8.20
N LYS A 153 -15.66 11.07 7.61
CA LYS A 153 -15.50 12.04 6.53
C LYS A 153 -14.58 11.49 5.44
N LYS A 154 -14.61 12.10 4.28
CA LYS A 154 -13.60 11.89 3.25
C LYS A 154 -12.41 12.82 3.52
N LYS A 155 -11.23 12.26 3.33
CA LYS A 155 -9.97 13.02 3.40
C LYS A 155 -9.95 14.14 2.36
#